data_160817fcab5f8f6efc89ee9048e5797a
#
_entry.id   160817fcab5f8f6efc89ee9048e5797a
#
_cell.length_a   1.000
_cell.length_b   1.000
_cell.length_c   1.000
_cell.angle_alpha   90.00
_cell.angle_beta   90.00
_cell.angle_gamma   90.00
#
_symmetry.space_group_name_H-M   'P 1'
#
loop_
_entity.id
_entity.type
_entity.pdbx_description
1 polymer ?
#
loop_
_entity_poly.entity_id
_entity_poly.type
_entity_poly.pdbx_seq_one_letter_code
_entity_poly.pdbx_strand_id
1 'polypeptide(L)'
;MGRPRGFDETEVIRAAAALFADRAYDGVSVDDLVTHLGVHRNSLYKTFGSKRGLYLAALRWHVEHQVRPLVSAVGAAGDLAEAVRGTLAVHDDGGALDLLLMAAAERAPVDQEVRTEVSAALDALDQAIGTVLTGAAPGRAAEPSPALAEALTAALIGLRLRARATTAATESDRAAAALVRRLAPDDLDSSPTI
;
A
#
# COMPACT_ATOMS: atom_id res chain seq x y z
N MET A 1 14.89 -36.20 -12.72
CA MET A 1 13.73 -35.44 -13.21
C MET A 1 12.78 -35.23 -12.04
N GLY A 2 12.68 -33.97 -11.53
CA GLY A 2 11.74 -33.63 -10.47
C GLY A 2 10.33 -33.67 -11.03
N ARG A 3 9.40 -34.32 -10.31
CA ARG A 3 7.96 -34.35 -10.60
C ARG A 3 7.48 -32.89 -10.68
N PRO A 4 6.73 -32.47 -11.72
CA PRO A 4 6.22 -31.09 -11.80
C PRO A 4 5.53 -30.72 -10.50
N ARG A 5 5.80 -29.53 -9.94
CA ARG A 5 5.05 -28.98 -8.81
C ARG A 5 3.59 -28.90 -9.26
N GLY A 6 2.68 -29.48 -8.49
CA GLY A 6 1.28 -29.63 -8.90
C GLY A 6 0.48 -28.33 -8.91
N PHE A 7 1.13 -27.15 -8.78
CA PHE A 7 0.50 -25.82 -8.84
C PHE A 7 1.54 -24.74 -9.22
N ASP A 8 1.06 -23.61 -9.74
CA ASP A 8 1.85 -22.42 -9.99
C ASP A 8 2.07 -21.68 -8.65
N GLU A 9 3.33 -21.57 -8.23
CA GLU A 9 3.72 -20.95 -6.97
C GLU A 9 3.38 -19.45 -6.95
N THR A 10 3.56 -18.77 -8.09
CA THR A 10 3.27 -17.32 -8.20
C THR A 10 1.77 -17.05 -8.09
N GLU A 11 0.93 -17.87 -8.73
CA GLU A 11 -0.52 -17.76 -8.61
C GLU A 11 -1.00 -18.02 -7.18
N VAL A 12 -0.43 -19.00 -6.50
CA VAL A 12 -0.74 -19.29 -5.09
C VAL A 12 -0.34 -18.11 -4.19
N ILE A 13 0.84 -17.53 -4.39
CA ILE A 13 1.30 -16.37 -3.62
C ILE A 13 0.39 -15.17 -3.86
N ARG A 14 0.02 -14.89 -5.11
CA ARG A 14 -0.90 -13.80 -5.49
C ARG A 14 -2.28 -13.98 -4.84
N ALA A 15 -2.86 -15.15 -4.95
CA ALA A 15 -4.17 -15.45 -4.33
C ALA A 15 -4.12 -15.38 -2.80
N ALA A 16 -3.00 -15.81 -2.19
CA ALA A 16 -2.80 -15.67 -0.75
C ALA A 16 -2.68 -14.20 -0.34
N ALA A 17 -2.00 -13.35 -1.13
CA ALA A 17 -1.90 -11.92 -0.88
C ALA A 17 -3.28 -11.25 -0.87
N ALA A 18 -4.14 -11.56 -1.85
CA ALA A 18 -5.52 -11.06 -1.90
C ALA A 18 -6.34 -11.52 -0.67
N LEU A 19 -6.23 -12.78 -0.29
CA LEU A 19 -6.95 -13.31 0.88
C LEU A 19 -6.51 -12.63 2.18
N PHE A 20 -5.21 -12.43 2.39
CA PHE A 20 -4.67 -11.75 3.58
C PHE A 20 -4.90 -10.22 3.56
N ALA A 21 -5.12 -9.62 2.41
CA ALA A 21 -5.56 -8.23 2.30
C ALA A 21 -7.03 -8.04 2.72
N ASP A 22 -7.86 -9.06 2.48
CA ASP A 22 -9.29 -9.05 2.82
C ASP A 22 -9.55 -9.48 4.28
N ARG A 23 -8.76 -10.44 4.78
CA ARG A 23 -8.96 -11.06 6.09
C ARG A 23 -7.72 -10.96 6.97
N ALA A 24 -7.96 -10.72 8.27
CA ALA A 24 -6.95 -10.75 9.31
C ALA A 24 -6.11 -12.05 9.27
N TYR A 25 -4.80 -11.94 9.50
CA TYR A 25 -3.91 -13.10 9.51
C TYR A 25 -4.43 -14.22 10.41
N ASP A 26 -4.82 -13.90 11.66
CA ASP A 26 -5.31 -14.90 12.61
C ASP A 26 -6.71 -15.42 12.26
N GLY A 27 -7.50 -14.66 11.49
CA GLY A 27 -8.79 -15.06 10.98
C GLY A 27 -8.76 -16.02 9.78
N VAL A 28 -7.58 -16.29 9.20
CA VAL A 28 -7.40 -17.24 8.09
C VAL A 28 -6.79 -18.52 8.61
N SER A 29 -7.52 -19.63 8.58
CA SER A 29 -6.99 -20.96 8.93
C SER A 29 -6.19 -21.58 7.77
N VAL A 30 -5.42 -22.63 8.06
CA VAL A 30 -4.73 -23.38 6.98
C VAL A 30 -5.72 -24.10 6.07
N ASP A 31 -6.90 -24.48 6.59
CA ASP A 31 -7.96 -25.08 5.80
C ASP A 31 -8.61 -24.08 4.85
N ASP A 32 -8.79 -22.83 5.30
CA ASP A 32 -9.23 -21.74 4.42
C ASP A 32 -8.24 -21.51 3.29
N LEU A 33 -6.93 -21.50 3.59
CA LEU A 33 -5.88 -21.37 2.59
C LEU A 33 -5.93 -22.50 1.56
N VAL A 34 -5.96 -23.75 2.03
CA VAL A 34 -6.02 -24.94 1.15
C VAL A 34 -7.25 -24.87 0.23
N THR A 35 -8.41 -24.52 0.79
CA THR A 35 -9.66 -24.42 0.05
C THR A 35 -9.62 -23.27 -0.97
N HIS A 36 -9.19 -22.09 -0.53
CA HIS A 36 -9.16 -20.88 -1.37
C HIS A 36 -8.12 -20.98 -2.50
N LEU A 37 -6.95 -21.54 -2.19
CA LEU A 37 -5.83 -21.66 -3.14
C LEU A 37 -5.94 -22.90 -4.04
N GLY A 38 -6.84 -23.82 -3.76
CA GLY A 38 -7.00 -25.08 -4.52
C GLY A 38 -5.77 -26.00 -4.48
N VAL A 39 -4.97 -25.93 -3.40
CA VAL A 39 -3.74 -26.71 -3.24
C VAL A 39 -3.85 -27.70 -2.10
N HIS A 40 -3.13 -28.82 -2.18
CA HIS A 40 -3.08 -29.75 -1.08
C HIS A 40 -2.23 -29.23 0.08
N ARG A 41 -2.68 -29.45 1.32
CA ARG A 41 -1.99 -29.05 2.55
C ARG A 41 -0.52 -29.46 2.57
N ASN A 42 -0.19 -30.68 2.19
CA ASN A 42 1.19 -31.16 2.15
C ASN A 42 2.06 -30.41 1.13
N SER A 43 1.49 -30.00 0.00
CA SER A 43 2.18 -29.22 -1.02
C SER A 43 2.45 -27.80 -0.53
N LEU A 44 1.48 -27.18 0.14
CA LEU A 44 1.61 -25.87 0.75
C LEU A 44 2.74 -25.85 1.79
N TYR A 45 2.74 -26.81 2.73
CA TYR A 45 3.79 -26.90 3.75
C TYR A 45 5.16 -27.23 3.16
N LYS A 46 5.22 -28.07 2.12
CA LYS A 46 6.48 -28.40 1.45
C LYS A 46 7.11 -27.16 0.77
N THR A 47 6.29 -26.29 0.22
CA THR A 47 6.78 -25.08 -0.49
C THR A 47 7.06 -23.94 0.46
N PHE A 48 6.14 -23.63 1.37
CA PHE A 48 6.20 -22.43 2.21
C PHE A 48 6.56 -22.69 3.67
N GLY A 49 6.68 -23.95 4.07
CA GLY A 49 7.02 -24.39 5.43
C GLY A 49 5.89 -24.21 6.45
N SER A 50 5.20 -23.08 6.43
CA SER A 50 4.15 -22.73 7.39
C SER A 50 3.19 -21.69 6.81
N LYS A 51 2.07 -21.44 7.51
CA LYS A 51 1.18 -20.30 7.23
C LYS A 51 1.94 -18.97 7.26
N ARG A 52 2.86 -18.79 8.24
CA ARG A 52 3.73 -17.62 8.34
C ARG A 52 4.64 -17.48 7.12
N GLY A 53 5.23 -18.59 6.66
CA GLY A 53 6.09 -18.58 5.47
C GLY A 53 5.33 -18.15 4.21
N LEU A 54 4.11 -18.68 4.01
CA LEU A 54 3.23 -18.23 2.92
C LEU A 54 2.84 -16.76 3.06
N TYR A 55 2.53 -16.32 4.27
CA TYR A 55 2.19 -14.92 4.54
C TYR A 55 3.33 -13.97 4.19
N LEU A 56 4.56 -14.28 4.59
CA LEU A 56 5.74 -13.48 4.23
C LEU A 56 6.00 -13.48 2.72
N ALA A 57 5.85 -14.61 2.06
CA ALA A 57 5.94 -14.67 0.60
C ALA A 57 4.88 -13.80 -0.08
N ALA A 58 3.63 -13.85 0.41
CA ALA A 58 2.53 -13.03 -0.06
C ALA A 58 2.75 -11.52 0.17
N LEU A 59 3.24 -11.14 1.36
CA LEU A 59 3.57 -9.74 1.68
C LEU A 59 4.68 -9.21 0.79
N ARG A 60 5.77 -9.95 0.60
CA ARG A 60 6.88 -9.56 -0.28
C ARG A 60 6.44 -9.43 -1.72
N TRP A 61 5.65 -10.38 -2.21
CA TRP A 61 5.07 -10.29 -3.54
C TRP A 61 4.18 -9.05 -3.69
N HIS A 62 3.33 -8.77 -2.72
CA HIS A 62 2.45 -7.59 -2.71
C HIS A 62 3.27 -6.29 -2.71
N VAL A 63 4.30 -6.20 -1.89
CA VAL A 63 5.21 -5.03 -1.86
C VAL A 63 5.86 -4.83 -3.23
N GLU A 64 6.38 -5.90 -3.84
CA GLU A 64 7.05 -5.81 -5.14
C GLU A 64 6.10 -5.44 -6.29
N HIS A 65 4.90 -6.03 -6.33
CA HIS A 65 4.01 -5.95 -7.49
C HIS A 65 2.87 -4.94 -7.35
N GLN A 66 2.58 -4.46 -6.14
CA GLN A 66 1.52 -3.49 -5.88
C GLN A 66 2.05 -2.20 -5.26
N VAL A 67 2.83 -2.30 -4.17
CA VAL A 67 3.30 -1.12 -3.46
C VAL A 67 4.40 -0.40 -4.22
N ARG A 68 5.40 -1.11 -4.75
CA ARG A 68 6.52 -0.51 -5.48
C ARG A 68 6.08 0.22 -6.76
N PRO A 69 5.18 -0.31 -7.60
CA PRO A 69 4.59 0.44 -8.71
C PRO A 69 3.85 1.71 -8.25
N LEU A 70 3.09 1.63 -7.14
CA LEU A 70 2.46 2.79 -6.54
C LEU A 70 3.48 3.85 -6.12
N VAL A 71 4.54 3.45 -5.38
CA VAL A 71 5.64 4.35 -4.98
C VAL A 71 6.26 5.04 -6.20
N SER A 72 6.51 4.29 -7.27
CA SER A 72 7.06 4.84 -8.51
C SER A 72 6.10 5.84 -9.17
N ALA A 73 4.81 5.53 -9.22
CA ALA A 73 3.80 6.42 -9.77
C ALA A 73 3.64 7.70 -8.94
N VAL A 74 3.64 7.57 -7.60
CA VAL A 74 3.61 8.72 -6.68
C VAL A 74 4.83 9.61 -6.88
N GLY A 75 6.03 9.04 -6.93
CA GLY A 75 7.26 9.82 -7.12
C GLY A 75 7.39 10.49 -8.48
N ALA A 76 6.67 9.98 -9.50
CA ALA A 76 6.61 10.55 -10.85
C ALA A 76 5.44 11.54 -11.04
N ALA A 77 4.57 11.72 -10.04
CA ALA A 77 3.40 12.59 -10.13
C ALA A 77 3.83 14.06 -10.35
N GLY A 78 3.12 14.74 -11.23
CA GLY A 78 3.39 16.15 -11.56
C GLY A 78 2.99 17.12 -10.43
N ASP A 79 2.08 16.71 -9.58
CA ASP A 79 1.61 17.49 -8.43
C ASP A 79 1.12 16.60 -7.27
N LEU A 80 0.88 17.25 -6.12
CA LEU A 80 0.38 16.55 -4.93
C LEU A 80 -1.02 15.95 -5.14
N ALA A 81 -1.87 16.56 -5.97
CA ALA A 81 -3.22 16.05 -6.21
C ALA A 81 -3.20 14.73 -7.01
N GLU A 82 -2.30 14.63 -7.97
CA GLU A 82 -2.08 13.40 -8.72
C GLU A 82 -1.52 12.30 -7.81
N ALA A 83 -0.49 12.62 -7.01
CA ALA A 83 0.09 11.69 -6.03
C ALA A 83 -0.97 11.14 -5.06
N VAL A 84 -1.80 12.01 -4.50
CA VAL A 84 -2.88 11.63 -3.57
C VAL A 84 -3.92 10.76 -4.26
N ARG A 85 -4.38 11.12 -5.47
CA ARG A 85 -5.33 10.30 -6.23
C ARG A 85 -4.77 8.91 -6.53
N GLY A 86 -3.50 8.83 -6.96
CA GLY A 86 -2.83 7.57 -7.22
C GLY A 86 -2.75 6.67 -5.99
N THR A 87 -2.43 7.26 -4.83
CA THR A 87 -2.32 6.52 -3.55
C THR A 87 -3.66 5.96 -3.08
N LEU A 88 -4.77 6.68 -3.31
CA LEU A 88 -6.11 6.28 -2.88
C LEU A 88 -6.85 5.42 -3.91
N ALA A 89 -6.32 5.27 -5.12
CA ALA A 89 -6.94 4.47 -6.17
C ALA A 89 -7.12 3.01 -5.72
N VAL A 90 -8.27 2.45 -6.06
CA VAL A 90 -8.59 1.03 -5.87
C VAL A 90 -8.60 0.38 -7.25
N HIS A 91 -7.91 -0.73 -7.37
CA HIS A 91 -7.90 -1.56 -8.57
C HIS A 91 -8.75 -2.83 -8.36
N ASP A 92 -9.03 -3.58 -9.41
CA ASP A 92 -9.85 -4.80 -9.35
C ASP A 92 -9.29 -5.85 -8.38
N ASP A 93 -7.96 -5.89 -8.19
CA ASP A 93 -7.27 -6.79 -7.25
C ASP A 93 -7.19 -6.23 -5.81
N GLY A 94 -7.91 -5.17 -5.49
CA GLY A 94 -7.82 -4.44 -4.22
C GLY A 94 -6.88 -3.24 -4.27
N GLY A 95 -6.73 -2.52 -3.16
CA GLY A 95 -5.82 -1.38 -3.06
C GLY A 95 -4.38 -1.82 -2.80
N ALA A 96 -3.43 -1.15 -3.43
CA ALA A 96 -2.00 -1.42 -3.24
C ALA A 96 -1.55 -1.33 -1.76
N LEU A 97 -2.29 -0.61 -0.93
CA LEU A 97 -2.00 -0.47 0.50
C LEU A 97 -2.72 -1.49 1.40
N ASP A 98 -3.66 -2.30 0.87
CA ASP A 98 -4.58 -3.08 1.72
C ASP A 98 -3.86 -4.14 2.56
N LEU A 99 -3.01 -4.98 1.94
CA LEU A 99 -2.23 -5.96 2.69
C LEU A 99 -1.16 -5.29 3.57
N LEU A 100 -0.58 -4.19 3.11
CA LEU A 100 0.39 -3.42 3.90
C LEU A 100 -0.23 -2.89 5.20
N LEU A 101 -1.47 -2.36 5.13
CA LEU A 101 -2.23 -1.89 6.29
C LEU A 101 -2.52 -3.02 7.28
N MET A 102 -3.00 -4.17 6.77
CA MET A 102 -3.26 -5.34 7.59
C MET A 102 -1.97 -5.84 8.25
N ALA A 103 -0.86 -5.90 7.49
CA ALA A 103 0.43 -6.31 8.01
C ALA A 103 0.95 -5.35 9.10
N ALA A 104 0.81 -4.05 8.90
CA ALA A 104 1.23 -3.02 9.87
C ALA A 104 0.47 -3.15 11.18
N ALA A 105 -0.86 -3.33 11.11
CA ALA A 105 -1.73 -3.36 12.29
C ALA A 105 -1.61 -4.67 13.10
N GLU A 106 -1.51 -5.82 12.41
CA GLU A 106 -1.65 -7.11 13.08
C GLU A 106 -0.32 -7.82 13.33
N ARG A 107 0.59 -7.80 12.35
CA ARG A 107 1.77 -8.65 12.38
C ARG A 107 3.06 -7.92 12.67
N ALA A 108 3.25 -6.70 12.17
CA ALA A 108 4.46 -5.93 12.42
C ALA A 108 4.76 -5.71 13.92
N PRO A 109 3.78 -5.54 14.83
CA PRO A 109 4.04 -5.43 16.26
C PRO A 109 4.69 -6.67 16.88
N VAL A 110 4.42 -7.87 16.34
CA VAL A 110 4.81 -9.16 16.92
C VAL A 110 5.74 -10.00 16.04
N ASP A 111 6.03 -9.56 14.81
CA ASP A 111 6.84 -10.28 13.85
C ASP A 111 7.89 -9.34 13.22
N GLN A 112 9.15 -9.56 13.56
CA GLN A 112 10.27 -8.70 13.14
C GLN A 112 10.46 -8.66 11.61
N GLU A 113 10.29 -9.77 10.90
CA GLU A 113 10.45 -9.78 9.44
C GLU A 113 9.33 -8.99 8.78
N VAL A 114 8.08 -9.15 9.25
CA VAL A 114 6.93 -8.36 8.77
C VAL A 114 7.16 -6.87 9.05
N ARG A 115 7.64 -6.52 10.24
CA ARG A 115 7.97 -5.12 10.60
C ARG A 115 8.97 -4.53 9.62
N THR A 116 10.03 -5.27 9.29
CA THR A 116 11.07 -4.80 8.36
C THR A 116 10.50 -4.53 6.97
N GLU A 117 9.69 -5.44 6.42
CA GLU A 117 9.05 -5.25 5.10
C GLU A 117 8.09 -4.05 5.11
N VAL A 118 7.29 -3.92 6.16
CA VAL A 118 6.33 -2.81 6.30
C VAL A 118 7.05 -1.48 6.43
N SER A 119 8.06 -1.37 7.31
CA SER A 119 8.81 -0.12 7.50
C SER A 119 9.48 0.32 6.19
N ALA A 120 10.14 -0.59 5.49
CA ALA A 120 10.80 -0.26 4.22
C ALA A 120 9.79 0.24 3.16
N ALA A 121 8.59 -0.32 3.13
CA ALA A 121 7.53 0.11 2.21
C ALA A 121 6.98 1.51 2.57
N LEU A 122 6.82 1.81 3.87
CA LEU A 122 6.40 3.13 4.34
C LEU A 122 7.47 4.20 4.07
N ASP A 123 8.74 3.90 4.38
CA ASP A 123 9.87 4.80 4.09
C ASP A 123 9.94 5.15 2.59
N ALA A 124 9.68 4.17 1.72
CA ALA A 124 9.65 4.41 0.28
C ALA A 124 8.51 5.34 -0.16
N LEU A 125 7.32 5.21 0.46
CA LEU A 125 6.19 6.12 0.23
C LEU A 125 6.51 7.53 0.71
N ASP A 126 7.10 7.68 1.89
CA ASP A 126 7.51 8.96 2.45
C ASP A 126 8.49 9.68 1.53
N GLN A 127 9.49 8.95 1.01
CA GLN A 127 10.46 9.49 0.06
C GLN A 127 9.80 9.93 -1.25
N ALA A 128 8.87 9.13 -1.79
CA ALA A 128 8.15 9.47 -3.01
C ALA A 128 7.30 10.75 -2.84
N ILE A 129 6.56 10.86 -1.73
CA ILE A 129 5.78 12.05 -1.40
C ILE A 129 6.70 13.26 -1.17
N GLY A 130 7.82 13.08 -0.49
CA GLY A 130 8.84 14.11 -0.30
C GLY A 130 9.35 14.67 -1.63
N THR A 131 9.56 13.82 -2.62
CA THR A 131 9.97 14.22 -3.98
C THR A 131 8.93 15.11 -4.63
N VAL A 132 7.65 14.76 -4.55
CA VAL A 132 6.55 15.56 -5.11
C VAL A 132 6.44 16.93 -4.41
N LEU A 133 6.56 16.94 -3.08
CA LEU A 133 6.54 18.19 -2.31
C LEU A 133 7.67 19.15 -2.67
N THR A 134 8.85 18.61 -2.97
CA THR A 134 10.01 19.40 -3.40
C THR A 134 9.82 19.94 -4.81
N GLY A 135 9.31 19.13 -5.74
CA GLY A 135 9.06 19.51 -7.13
C GLY A 135 7.93 20.52 -7.30
N ALA A 136 6.91 20.48 -6.45
CA ALA A 136 5.74 21.35 -6.52
C ALA A 136 5.99 22.78 -5.97
N ALA A 137 7.17 23.08 -5.41
CA ALA A 137 7.44 24.35 -4.77
C ALA A 137 8.72 25.06 -5.30
N PRO A 138 8.85 25.33 -6.60
CA PRO A 138 9.96 26.13 -7.09
C PRO A 138 9.83 27.58 -6.52
N GLY A 139 10.76 27.92 -5.65
CA GLY A 139 10.81 29.27 -5.03
C GLY A 139 10.37 29.36 -3.56
N ARG A 140 9.96 28.25 -2.92
CA ARG A 140 9.68 28.22 -1.49
C ARG A 140 11.00 28.19 -0.70
N ALA A 141 11.17 29.13 0.25
CA ALA A 141 12.39 29.29 1.05
C ALA A 141 12.64 28.15 2.08
N ALA A 142 11.72 27.20 2.22
CA ALA A 142 11.86 26.07 3.13
C ALA A 142 11.76 24.76 2.34
N GLU A 143 12.79 23.93 2.43
CA GLU A 143 12.70 22.55 1.97
C GLU A 143 11.58 21.83 2.71
N PRO A 144 10.77 20.98 2.01
CA PRO A 144 9.74 20.21 2.69
C PRO A 144 10.39 19.34 3.77
N SER A 145 9.95 19.52 5.00
CA SER A 145 10.44 18.69 6.11
C SER A 145 10.12 17.22 5.85
N PRO A 146 11.05 16.27 6.06
CA PRO A 146 10.75 14.85 6.04
C PRO A 146 9.53 14.48 6.89
N ALA A 147 9.32 15.17 8.01
CA ALA A 147 8.16 15.01 8.86
C ALA A 147 6.83 15.39 8.15
N LEU A 148 6.85 16.28 7.16
CA LEU A 148 5.64 16.60 6.38
C LEU A 148 5.30 15.46 5.42
N ALA A 149 6.28 14.83 4.79
CA ALA A 149 6.06 13.68 3.93
C ALA A 149 5.50 12.51 4.75
N GLU A 150 6.10 12.20 5.89
CA GLU A 150 5.63 11.20 6.85
C GLU A 150 4.18 11.47 7.31
N ALA A 151 3.88 12.71 7.68
CA ALA A 151 2.53 13.12 8.09
C ALA A 151 1.51 12.95 6.95
N LEU A 152 1.89 13.23 5.69
CA LEU A 152 1.04 13.04 4.53
C LEU A 152 0.80 11.55 4.24
N THR A 153 1.85 10.73 4.26
CA THR A 153 1.71 9.27 4.14
C THR A 153 0.75 8.73 5.21
N ALA A 154 0.92 9.15 6.46
CA ALA A 154 0.04 8.75 7.55
C ALA A 154 -1.43 9.20 7.32
N ALA A 155 -1.64 10.42 6.81
CA ALA A 155 -2.97 10.92 6.47
C ALA A 155 -3.62 10.09 5.33
N LEU A 156 -2.87 9.77 4.27
CA LEU A 156 -3.36 8.95 3.15
C LEU A 156 -3.70 7.52 3.59
N ILE A 157 -2.87 6.93 4.43
CA ILE A 157 -3.14 5.64 5.08
C ILE A 157 -4.43 5.72 5.91
N GLY A 158 -4.60 6.76 6.71
CA GLY A 158 -5.82 6.98 7.48
C GLY A 158 -7.06 7.14 6.62
N LEU A 159 -6.97 7.87 5.49
CA LEU A 159 -8.06 8.00 4.52
C LEU A 159 -8.41 6.66 3.86
N ARG A 160 -7.40 5.87 3.51
CA ARG A 160 -7.63 4.52 2.95
C ARG A 160 -8.32 3.61 3.96
N LEU A 161 -7.89 3.63 5.22
CA LEU A 161 -8.51 2.85 6.28
C LEU A 161 -9.97 3.27 6.50
N ARG A 162 -10.27 4.57 6.51
CA ARG A 162 -11.65 5.09 6.57
C ARG A 162 -12.50 4.60 5.41
N ALA A 163 -11.97 4.66 4.17
CA ALA A 163 -12.67 4.18 2.98
C ALA A 163 -13.04 2.69 3.08
N ARG A 164 -12.18 1.87 3.69
CA ARG A 164 -12.48 0.45 3.96
C ARG A 164 -13.56 0.24 5.02
N ALA A 165 -13.62 1.13 6.01
CA ALA A 165 -14.55 1.02 7.15
C ALA A 165 -15.94 1.59 6.83
N THR A 166 -16.09 2.37 5.76
CA THR A 166 -17.35 3.04 5.40
C THR A 166 -17.72 2.74 3.96
N THR A 167 -19.03 2.78 3.65
CA THR A 167 -19.52 2.67 2.27
C THR A 167 -19.36 3.98 1.48
N ALA A 168 -18.78 5.01 2.10
CA ALA A 168 -18.68 6.37 1.57
C ALA A 168 -17.28 6.67 0.99
N ALA A 169 -16.91 6.01 -0.12
CA ALA A 169 -15.70 6.35 -0.88
C ALA A 169 -15.65 7.86 -1.20
N THR A 170 -16.78 8.48 -1.51
CA THR A 170 -16.95 9.91 -1.79
C THR A 170 -16.50 10.83 -0.64
N GLU A 171 -16.59 10.40 0.62
CA GLU A 171 -16.13 11.21 1.77
C GLU A 171 -14.60 11.23 1.87
N SER A 172 -13.95 10.10 1.61
CA SER A 172 -12.48 10.00 1.58
C SER A 172 -11.90 10.85 0.46
N ASP A 173 -12.56 10.87 -0.73
CA ASP A 173 -12.16 11.71 -1.85
C ASP A 173 -12.29 13.21 -1.52
N ARG A 174 -13.37 13.62 -0.83
CA ARG A 174 -13.55 15.00 -0.38
C ARG A 174 -12.47 15.42 0.64
N ALA A 175 -12.16 14.54 1.58
CA ALA A 175 -11.12 14.81 2.58
C ALA A 175 -9.73 14.91 1.93
N ALA A 176 -9.43 14.01 0.99
CA ALA A 176 -8.21 14.06 0.19
C ALA A 176 -8.10 15.38 -0.60
N ALA A 177 -9.18 15.77 -1.29
CA ALA A 177 -9.22 17.04 -2.04
C ALA A 177 -9.06 18.26 -1.12
N ALA A 178 -9.62 18.23 0.10
CA ALA A 178 -9.44 19.31 1.07
C ALA A 178 -7.99 19.41 1.56
N LEU A 179 -7.34 18.25 1.80
CA LEU A 179 -5.92 18.19 2.18
C LEU A 179 -5.04 18.78 1.08
N VAL A 180 -5.24 18.37 -0.16
CA VAL A 180 -4.51 18.87 -1.33
C VAL A 180 -4.67 20.38 -1.47
N ARG A 181 -5.89 20.91 -1.44
CA ARG A 181 -6.15 22.36 -1.53
C ARG A 181 -5.46 23.16 -0.44
N ARG A 182 -5.32 22.59 0.77
CA ARG A 182 -4.66 23.29 1.89
C ARG A 182 -3.15 23.30 1.78
N LEU A 183 -2.58 22.32 1.11
CA LEU A 183 -1.13 22.14 0.98
C LEU A 183 -0.58 22.64 -0.35
N ALA A 184 -1.40 22.68 -1.40
CA ALA A 184 -1.04 23.31 -2.66
C ALA A 184 -0.96 24.83 -2.46
N PRO A 185 0.10 25.52 -2.91
CA PRO A 185 0.11 26.97 -2.93
C PRO A 185 -1.02 27.48 -3.83
N ASP A 186 -1.75 28.49 -3.36
CA ASP A 186 -2.74 29.22 -4.17
C ASP A 186 -2.04 29.89 -5.36
N ASP A 187 -2.12 29.29 -6.54
CA ASP A 187 -1.83 29.95 -7.83
C ASP A 187 -2.98 30.90 -8.25
N LEU A 188 -3.71 31.45 -7.29
CA LEU A 188 -4.89 32.33 -7.54
C LEU A 188 -4.64 33.80 -7.17
N ASP A 189 -3.49 34.37 -7.54
CA ASP A 189 -3.41 35.83 -7.62
C ASP A 189 -2.61 36.29 -8.83
N SER A 190 -3.02 35.82 -9.99
CA SER A 190 -2.67 36.44 -11.27
C SER A 190 -3.91 37.12 -11.84
N SER A 191 -4.44 38.11 -11.09
CA SER A 191 -5.32 39.10 -11.70
C SER A 191 -4.46 39.99 -12.58
N PRO A 192 -4.75 40.13 -13.89
CA PRO A 192 -4.06 41.13 -14.71
C PRO A 192 -4.45 42.51 -14.22
N THR A 193 -3.49 43.23 -13.70
CA THR A 193 -3.62 44.65 -13.49
C THR A 193 -3.79 45.31 -14.84
N ILE A 194 -4.93 45.94 -15.07
CA ILE A 194 -5.25 46.82 -16.18
C ILE A 194 -4.51 48.17 -15.99
#